data_88d7e02d21ada71179013c3bdbcf1304
#
_entry.id   88d7e02d21ada71179013c3bdbcf1304
#
_cell.length_a   1.000
_cell.length_b   1.000
_cell.length_c   1.000
_cell.angle_alpha   90.00
_cell.angle_beta   90.00
_cell.angle_gamma   90.00
#
_symmetry.space_group_name_H-M   'P 1'
#
loop_
_entity.id
_entity.type
_entity.pdbx_description
1 polymer ?
#
loop_
_entity_poly.entity_id
_entity_poly.type
_entity_poly.pdbx_seq_one_letter_code
_entity_poly.pdbx_strand_id
1 'polypeptide(L)'
;MKLILTSLLATIVAAASLAAVAKSASTAQTVRVIESSYSIRLSAKPKPGTVKFLVRNASDDGHDFWLRGGGRTWKTRVMGETGTASLTAVLKRGVKYTYWCAVGSHRSKGMSGSFVAR
;
A
#
# COMPACT_ATOMS: atom_id res chain seq x y z
N MET A 1 -70.74 29.17 33.00
CA MET A 1 -69.58 29.40 32.09
C MET A 1 -68.50 28.38 32.40
N LYS A 2 -68.35 27.41 31.54
CA LYS A 2 -67.28 26.42 31.69
C LYS A 2 -66.10 26.83 30.80
N LEU A 3 -64.92 27.15 31.39
CA LEU A 3 -63.76 27.37 30.68
C LEU A 3 -63.11 26.01 30.33
N ILE A 4 -63.00 25.73 29.03
CA ILE A 4 -62.28 24.57 28.54
C ILE A 4 -60.85 25.00 28.29
N LEU A 5 -59.89 24.55 29.15
CA LEU A 5 -58.46 24.66 28.90
C LEU A 5 -58.05 23.59 27.92
N THR A 6 -57.79 23.96 26.68
CA THR A 6 -57.14 23.09 25.70
C THR A 6 -55.66 23.14 25.93
N SER A 7 -55.13 22.06 26.48
CA SER A 7 -53.66 21.85 26.64
C SER A 7 -53.07 21.47 25.30
N LEU A 8 -52.26 22.36 24.74
CA LEU A 8 -51.48 22.08 23.53
C LEU A 8 -50.19 21.33 23.94
N LEU A 9 -50.18 20.01 23.69
CA LEU A 9 -48.94 19.24 23.82
C LEU A 9 -48.08 19.53 22.59
N ALA A 10 -47.02 20.29 22.79
CA ALA A 10 -45.96 20.45 21.78
C ALA A 10 -45.03 19.23 21.82
N THR A 11 -45.13 18.34 20.84
CA THR A 11 -44.20 17.25 20.64
C THR A 11 -42.95 17.78 19.98
N ILE A 12 -41.84 17.87 20.75
CA ILE A 12 -40.53 18.19 20.24
C ILE A 12 -39.98 16.92 19.59
N VAL A 13 -39.99 16.88 18.25
CA VAL A 13 -39.28 15.83 17.50
C VAL A 13 -37.78 16.21 17.46
N ALA A 14 -37.00 15.58 18.29
CA ALA A 14 -35.55 15.70 18.22
C ALA A 14 -35.06 14.94 16.97
N ALA A 15 -34.72 15.66 15.90
CA ALA A 15 -34.03 15.10 14.76
C ALA A 15 -32.59 14.77 15.15
N ALA A 16 -32.31 13.49 15.40
CA ALA A 16 -30.95 13.01 15.57
C ALA A 16 -30.25 13.04 14.21
N SER A 17 -29.43 14.06 13.98
CA SER A 17 -28.55 14.12 12.81
C SER A 17 -27.46 13.08 12.97
N LEU A 18 -27.57 11.94 12.29
CA LEU A 18 -26.48 11.00 12.12
C LEU A 18 -25.47 11.63 11.16
N ALA A 19 -24.43 12.24 11.72
CA ALA A 19 -23.28 12.67 10.94
C ALA A 19 -22.56 11.41 10.46
N ALA A 20 -22.71 11.06 9.18
CA ALA A 20 -21.91 10.03 8.55
C ALA A 20 -20.48 10.52 8.48
N VAL A 21 -19.60 9.92 9.30
CA VAL A 21 -18.15 10.15 9.19
C VAL A 21 -17.71 9.48 7.90
N ALA A 22 -17.49 10.27 6.84
CA ALA A 22 -16.89 9.78 5.62
C ALA A 22 -15.45 9.36 5.95
N LYS A 23 -15.19 8.04 5.93
CA LYS A 23 -13.83 7.52 6.03
C LYS A 23 -13.06 7.97 4.79
N SER A 24 -12.11 8.88 4.96
CA SER A 24 -11.22 9.32 3.90
C SER A 24 -10.50 8.09 3.34
N ALA A 25 -10.71 7.80 2.04
CA ALA A 25 -9.98 6.74 1.36
C ALA A 25 -8.49 7.12 1.38
N SER A 26 -7.66 6.31 2.06
CA SER A 26 -6.22 6.48 2.04
C SER A 26 -5.73 6.30 0.61
N THR A 27 -5.11 7.33 0.04
CA THR A 27 -4.47 7.25 -1.27
C THR A 27 -3.32 6.26 -1.19
N ALA A 28 -3.30 5.26 -2.08
CA ALA A 28 -2.21 4.31 -2.15
C ALA A 28 -0.89 5.03 -2.46
N GLN A 29 0.15 4.75 -1.69
CA GLN A 29 1.50 5.22 -1.98
C GLN A 29 2.03 4.49 -3.22
N THR A 30 2.66 5.22 -4.13
CA THR A 30 3.40 4.63 -5.25
C THR A 30 4.90 4.75 -4.98
N VAL A 31 5.60 3.61 -4.99
CA VAL A 31 7.06 3.52 -4.89
C VAL A 31 7.60 3.00 -6.20
N ARG A 32 8.48 3.75 -6.83
CA ARG A 32 9.18 3.31 -8.03
C ARG A 32 10.37 2.45 -7.64
N VAL A 33 10.55 1.34 -8.34
CA VAL A 33 11.66 0.42 -8.14
C VAL A 33 12.44 0.34 -9.46
N ILE A 34 13.72 0.65 -9.41
CA ILE A 34 14.62 0.52 -10.54
C ILE A 34 15.57 -0.64 -10.27
N GLU A 35 15.57 -1.61 -11.17
CA GLU A 35 16.47 -2.75 -11.14
C GLU A 35 17.55 -2.60 -12.21
N SER A 36 18.79 -2.73 -11.79
CA SER A 36 19.97 -2.74 -12.65
C SER A 36 20.78 -3.98 -12.34
N SER A 37 21.84 -4.26 -13.08
CA SER A 37 22.79 -5.34 -12.80
C SER A 37 23.80 -4.85 -11.73
N TYR A 38 23.77 -5.26 -10.55
CA TYR A 38 22.97 -6.10 -9.70
C TYR A 38 22.47 -5.29 -8.49
N SER A 39 21.56 -4.39 -8.72
CA SER A 39 21.06 -3.50 -7.68
C SER A 39 19.54 -3.33 -7.78
N ILE A 40 18.93 -3.04 -6.66
CA ILE A 40 17.51 -2.65 -6.56
C ILE A 40 17.47 -1.31 -5.84
N ARG A 41 16.85 -0.31 -6.45
CA ARG A 41 16.71 1.02 -5.87
C ARG A 41 15.23 1.40 -5.75
N LEU A 42 14.82 1.80 -4.56
CA LEU A 42 13.49 2.32 -4.28
C LEU A 42 13.51 3.84 -4.28
N SER A 43 12.51 4.47 -4.88
CA SER A 43 12.40 5.95 -4.95
C SER A 43 12.10 6.60 -3.60
N ALA A 44 11.51 5.85 -2.67
CA ALA A 44 11.19 6.31 -1.32
C ALA A 44 11.07 5.11 -0.38
N LYS A 45 11.20 5.36 0.92
CA LYS A 45 10.92 4.35 1.94
C LYS A 45 9.41 4.09 1.99
N PRO A 46 8.96 2.85 1.78
CA PRO A 46 7.53 2.55 1.84
C PRO A 46 6.95 2.77 3.24
N LYS A 47 5.76 3.38 3.28
CA LYS A 47 5.02 3.65 4.51
C LYS A 47 3.97 2.56 4.76
N PRO A 48 3.44 2.43 6.00
CA PRO A 48 2.31 1.54 6.27
C PRO A 48 1.09 1.87 5.41
N GLY A 49 0.29 0.86 5.09
CA GLY A 49 -0.89 0.96 4.26
C GLY A 49 -0.67 0.36 2.87
N THR A 50 -1.54 0.69 1.94
CA THR A 50 -1.48 0.18 0.57
C THR A 50 -0.35 0.86 -0.20
N VAL A 51 0.57 0.07 -0.75
CA VAL A 51 1.70 0.52 -1.54
C VAL A 51 1.70 -0.18 -2.89
N LYS A 52 1.74 0.60 -3.97
CA LYS A 52 1.97 0.11 -5.32
C LYS A 52 3.45 0.26 -5.65
N PHE A 53 4.11 -0.84 -5.92
CA PHE A 53 5.49 -0.87 -6.41
C PHE A 53 5.46 -0.93 -7.94
N LEU A 54 5.98 0.11 -8.58
CA LEU A 54 6.17 0.17 -10.03
C LEU A 54 7.62 -0.19 -10.34
N VAL A 55 7.84 -1.39 -10.84
CA VAL A 55 9.17 -1.95 -11.08
C VAL A 55 9.55 -1.78 -12.54
N ARG A 56 10.74 -1.27 -12.78
CA ARG A 56 11.33 -1.17 -14.11
C ARG A 56 12.69 -1.86 -14.12
N ASN A 57 12.89 -2.73 -15.11
CA ASN A 57 14.19 -3.30 -15.41
C ASN A 57 14.97 -2.32 -16.32
N ALA A 58 16.05 -1.73 -15.80
CA ALA A 58 16.94 -0.81 -16.52
C ALA A 58 18.21 -1.49 -17.01
N SER A 59 18.22 -2.82 -17.13
CA SER A 59 19.36 -3.61 -17.60
C SER A 59 18.95 -4.55 -18.73
N ASP A 60 19.91 -5.17 -19.38
CA ASP A 60 19.74 -6.20 -20.39
C ASP A 60 19.47 -7.60 -19.79
N ASP A 61 19.82 -7.80 -18.52
CA ASP A 61 19.47 -9.04 -17.80
C ASP A 61 18.01 -9.09 -17.40
N GLY A 62 17.42 -10.27 -17.34
CA GLY A 62 16.09 -10.48 -16.79
C GLY A 62 16.09 -10.30 -15.26
N HIS A 63 15.10 -9.60 -14.74
CA HIS A 63 14.89 -9.38 -13.30
C HIS A 63 13.44 -9.58 -12.91
N ASP A 64 13.21 -9.96 -11.66
CA ASP A 64 11.92 -9.94 -10.99
C ASP A 64 12.04 -9.24 -9.63
N PHE A 65 10.91 -8.87 -9.07
CA PHE A 65 10.85 -8.22 -7.77
C PHE A 65 9.99 -9.04 -6.81
N TRP A 66 10.61 -9.49 -5.73
CA TRP A 66 9.97 -10.19 -4.63
C TRP A 66 9.94 -9.31 -3.40
N LEU A 67 8.86 -9.41 -2.63
CA LEU A 67 8.67 -8.70 -1.36
C LEU A 67 8.09 -9.67 -0.34
N ARG A 68 8.68 -9.75 0.84
CA ARG A 68 8.22 -10.61 1.94
C ARG A 68 8.23 -9.86 3.26
N GLY A 69 7.19 -10.03 4.04
CA GLY A 69 7.08 -9.54 5.41
C GLY A 69 5.67 -9.77 5.95
N GLY A 70 5.54 -9.78 7.27
CA GLY A 70 4.24 -9.99 7.92
C GLY A 70 3.56 -11.32 7.55
N GLY A 71 4.33 -12.36 7.27
CA GLY A 71 3.81 -13.68 6.89
C GLY A 71 3.30 -13.75 5.44
N ARG A 72 3.56 -12.76 4.60
CA ARG A 72 3.11 -12.70 3.20
C ARG A 72 4.28 -12.50 2.26
N THR A 73 4.09 -12.99 1.03
CA THR A 73 5.04 -12.84 -0.08
C THR A 73 4.30 -12.36 -1.33
N TRP A 74 4.84 -11.36 -1.98
CA TRP A 74 4.40 -10.84 -3.27
C TRP A 74 5.55 -10.92 -4.27
N LYS A 75 5.22 -11.09 -5.53
CA LYS A 75 6.23 -11.12 -6.60
C LYS A 75 5.68 -10.58 -7.91
N THR A 76 6.56 -10.06 -8.75
CA THR A 76 6.28 -9.76 -10.15
C THR A 76 6.63 -10.96 -11.04
N ARG A 77 6.25 -10.89 -12.30
CA ARG A 77 6.86 -11.71 -13.35
C ARG A 77 8.32 -11.30 -13.57
N VAL A 78 9.07 -12.14 -14.26
CA VAL A 78 10.40 -11.75 -14.78
C VAL A 78 10.21 -10.75 -15.92
N MET A 79 10.94 -9.63 -15.83
CA MET A 79 10.93 -8.56 -16.84
C MET A 79 12.20 -8.66 -17.66
N GLY A 80 12.07 -8.61 -19.00
CA GLY A 80 13.19 -8.41 -19.90
C GLY A 80 13.70 -6.97 -19.87
N GLU A 81 14.67 -6.66 -20.74
CA GLU A 81 15.20 -5.32 -20.93
C GLU A 81 14.09 -4.28 -21.14
N THR A 82 14.18 -3.15 -20.46
CA THR A 82 13.18 -2.06 -20.44
C THR A 82 11.78 -2.47 -19.96
N GLY A 83 11.59 -3.72 -19.56
CA GLY A 83 10.31 -4.24 -19.08
C GLY A 83 9.87 -3.58 -17.78
N THR A 84 8.57 -3.52 -17.60
CA THR A 84 7.93 -3.01 -16.38
C THR A 84 6.94 -4.02 -15.81
N ALA A 85 6.79 -4.01 -14.51
CA ALA A 85 5.75 -4.76 -13.82
C ALA A 85 5.34 -4.01 -12.56
N SER A 86 4.22 -4.37 -11.96
CA SER A 86 3.81 -3.80 -10.69
C SER A 86 3.30 -4.87 -9.75
N LEU A 87 3.39 -4.58 -8.46
CA LEU A 87 2.68 -5.30 -7.42
C LEU A 87 2.12 -4.32 -6.40
N THR A 88 1.02 -4.71 -5.79
CA THR A 88 0.40 -3.93 -4.73
C THR A 88 0.38 -4.76 -3.45
N ALA A 89 0.91 -4.18 -2.38
CA ALA A 89 0.99 -4.82 -1.07
C ALA A 89 0.39 -3.91 0.00
N VAL A 90 -0.27 -4.50 0.99
CA VAL A 90 -0.69 -3.79 2.20
C VAL A 90 0.37 -4.01 3.27
N LEU A 91 1.07 -2.95 3.64
CA LEU A 91 2.17 -2.99 4.60
C LEU A 91 1.68 -2.64 6.00
N LYS A 92 2.12 -3.41 6.98
CA LYS A 92 1.79 -3.21 8.39
C LYS A 92 2.88 -2.38 9.06
N ARG A 93 2.46 -1.41 9.87
CA ARG A 93 3.38 -0.59 10.67
C ARG A 93 4.27 -1.45 11.57
N GLY A 94 5.57 -1.14 11.59
CA GLY A 94 6.57 -1.79 12.43
C GLY A 94 7.07 -3.13 11.90
N VAL A 95 6.54 -3.62 10.78
CA VAL A 95 6.97 -4.87 10.16
C VAL A 95 8.16 -4.61 9.25
N LYS A 96 9.17 -5.50 9.34
CA LYS A 96 10.31 -5.53 8.43
C LYS A 96 9.95 -6.30 7.16
N TYR A 97 10.15 -5.66 6.01
CA TYR A 97 9.98 -6.25 4.69
C TYR A 97 11.33 -6.43 4.03
N THR A 98 11.54 -7.59 3.42
CA THR A 98 12.72 -7.90 2.62
C THR A 98 12.31 -7.98 1.16
N TYR A 99 13.11 -7.42 0.27
CA TYR A 99 12.91 -7.49 -1.17
C TYR A 99 14.17 -8.01 -1.87
N TRP A 100 13.98 -8.69 -2.98
CA TRP A 100 15.09 -9.27 -3.75
C TRP A 100 14.67 -9.61 -5.18
N CYS A 101 15.67 -9.87 -6.03
CA CYS A 101 15.49 -10.53 -7.32
C CYS A 101 15.81 -12.02 -7.17
N ALA A 102 14.93 -12.91 -7.63
CA ALA A 102 15.11 -14.36 -7.53
C ALA A 102 15.66 -14.99 -8.81
N VAL A 103 16.01 -14.19 -9.82
CA VAL A 103 16.57 -14.69 -11.07
C VAL A 103 18.02 -15.16 -10.85
N GLY A 104 18.30 -16.44 -11.12
CA GLY A 104 19.63 -17.01 -11.01
C GLY A 104 20.32 -16.68 -9.68
N SER A 105 21.55 -16.21 -9.74
CA SER A 105 22.35 -15.80 -8.59
C SER A 105 22.30 -14.30 -8.28
N HIS A 106 21.34 -13.55 -8.85
CA HIS A 106 21.28 -12.09 -8.75
C HIS A 106 21.16 -11.61 -7.30
N ARG A 107 20.39 -12.32 -6.46
CA ARG A 107 20.26 -11.98 -5.04
C ARG A 107 21.62 -12.00 -4.32
N SER A 108 22.44 -13.01 -4.52
CA SER A 108 23.75 -13.13 -3.91
C SER A 108 24.76 -12.12 -4.46
N LYS A 109 24.51 -11.56 -5.63
CA LYS A 109 25.33 -10.50 -6.23
C LYS A 109 24.94 -9.09 -5.76
N GLY A 110 23.96 -8.94 -4.88
CA GLY A 110 23.60 -7.66 -4.29
C GLY A 110 22.16 -7.19 -4.55
N MET A 111 21.37 -7.96 -5.31
CA MET A 111 19.99 -7.59 -5.59
C MET A 111 19.05 -7.99 -4.45
N SER A 112 19.22 -7.32 -3.31
CA SER A 112 18.36 -7.47 -2.15
C SER A 112 18.43 -6.25 -1.23
N GLY A 113 17.41 -6.09 -0.39
CA GLY A 113 17.39 -5.06 0.63
C GLY A 113 16.22 -5.26 1.58
N SER A 114 16.08 -4.36 2.53
CA SER A 114 14.99 -4.39 3.49
C SER A 114 14.61 -3.00 3.96
N PHE A 115 13.41 -2.87 4.49
CA PHE A 115 12.93 -1.66 5.16
C PHE A 115 11.93 -2.07 6.26
N VAL A 116 11.73 -1.16 7.21
CA VAL A 116 10.63 -1.26 8.19
C VAL A 116 9.59 -0.23 7.82
N ALA A 117 8.32 -0.64 7.68
CA ALA A 117 7.23 0.27 7.37
C ALA A 117 6.90 1.15 8.60
N ARG A 118 7.09 2.47 8.48
CA ARG A 118 6.90 3.45 9.57
C ARG A 118 6.24 4.72 9.05
#